data_f0031a908d07bba00e3c21c3ee87e46a
#
_entry.id   f0031a908d07bba00e3c21c3ee87e46a
#
_cell.length_a   1.000
_cell.length_b   1.000
_cell.length_c   1.000
_cell.angle_alpha   90.00
_cell.angle_beta   90.00
_cell.angle_gamma   90.00
#
_symmetry.space_group_name_H-M   'P 1'
#
loop_
_entity.id
_entity.type
_entity.pdbx_description
1 polymer ?
#
loop_
_entity_poly.entity_id
_entity_poly.type
_entity_poly.pdbx_seq_one_letter_code
_entity_poly.pdbx_strand_id
1 'polypeptide(L)'
;DEMASVSEQGATTPAAAPSSDEQDARYFIKVTEDLPTLEECNAFVSHPSCGAVSSFVGITRNNFDGKTVTKLSYEGYVPMAEKELRKLCDATRDKYPSVRRIAAVHVLGDCPVGRPSVILCVSSPHRRDALRSVEFLIDELKAKVPIWKREVYEGDEGSAWKENIEWHEGKSQRVMVKDKGQCD
;
A
#
# COMPACT_ATOMS: atom_id res chain seq x y z
N ASP A 1 34.01 34.27 45.28
CA ASP A 1 32.63 33.76 45.35
C ASP A 1 32.30 33.15 44.00
N GLU A 2 32.44 31.88 44.01
CA GLU A 2 32.27 31.00 42.81
C GLU A 2 30.86 30.42 42.85
N MET A 3 30.00 30.83 41.93
CA MET A 3 28.65 30.26 41.78
C MET A 3 28.67 29.21 40.69
N ALA A 4 28.65 27.96 41.13
CA ALA A 4 28.49 26.80 40.26
C ALA A 4 27.06 26.75 39.70
N SER A 5 26.90 26.77 38.35
CA SER A 5 25.65 26.52 37.67
C SER A 5 25.47 25.02 37.50
N VAL A 6 24.47 24.48 38.17
CA VAL A 6 24.03 23.09 38.02
C VAL A 6 23.14 23.03 36.76
N SER A 7 23.59 22.32 35.72
CA SER A 7 22.78 21.99 34.55
C SER A 7 21.88 20.81 34.87
N GLU A 8 20.57 21.03 34.99
CA GLU A 8 19.56 19.98 35.03
C GLU A 8 19.46 19.30 33.65
N GLN A 9 19.95 18.08 33.59
CA GLN A 9 19.69 17.21 32.47
C GLN A 9 18.26 16.66 32.60
N GLY A 10 17.34 17.20 31.80
CA GLY A 10 15.98 16.71 31.69
C GLY A 10 15.97 15.30 31.13
N ALA A 11 15.66 14.32 31.96
CA ALA A 11 15.41 12.96 31.55
C ALA A 11 14.12 12.91 30.69
N THR A 12 14.24 12.72 29.38
CA THR A 12 13.12 12.44 28.50
C THR A 12 12.61 11.02 28.77
N THR A 13 11.48 10.93 29.45
CA THR A 13 10.74 9.67 29.60
C THR A 13 10.38 9.14 28.21
N PRO A 14 10.67 7.88 27.88
CA PRO A 14 10.25 7.31 26.59
C PRO A 14 8.71 7.31 26.53
N ALA A 15 8.17 7.81 25.41
CA ALA A 15 6.73 7.81 25.17
C ALA A 15 6.20 6.38 25.22
N ALA A 16 5.13 6.15 25.96
CA ALA A 16 4.47 4.86 26.05
C ALA A 16 4.02 4.40 24.67
N ALA A 17 4.09 3.07 24.39
CA ALA A 17 3.56 2.50 23.17
C ALA A 17 2.05 2.82 23.09
N PRO A 18 1.55 3.21 21.88
CA PRO A 18 0.14 3.57 21.71
C PRO A 18 -0.77 2.36 21.98
N SER A 19 -1.96 2.61 22.56
CA SER A 19 -2.98 1.59 22.76
C SER A 19 -3.51 1.05 21.42
N SER A 20 -4.15 -0.15 21.45
CA SER A 20 -4.77 -0.76 20.26
C SER A 20 -5.76 0.20 19.57
N ASP A 21 -6.55 0.92 20.35
CA ASP A 21 -7.55 1.87 19.84
C ASP A 21 -6.91 3.10 19.18
N GLU A 22 -5.77 3.56 19.68
CA GLU A 22 -5.00 4.63 19.05
C GLU A 22 -4.30 4.17 17.76
N GLN A 23 -3.92 2.89 17.68
CA GLN A 23 -3.35 2.32 16.45
C GLN A 23 -4.43 2.17 15.38
N ASP A 24 -5.64 1.71 15.73
CA ASP A 24 -6.76 1.59 14.79
C ASP A 24 -7.24 2.96 14.27
N ALA A 25 -7.14 4.01 15.09
CA ALA A 25 -7.41 5.39 14.65
C ALA A 25 -6.38 5.95 13.65
N ARG A 26 -5.26 5.27 13.42
CA ARG A 26 -4.18 5.72 12.50
C ARG A 26 -4.23 5.09 11.13
N TYR A 27 -4.92 3.96 10.99
CA TYR A 27 -4.95 3.18 9.76
C TYR A 27 -6.38 2.96 9.26
N PHE A 28 -6.60 3.21 7.97
CA PHE A 28 -7.78 2.79 7.25
C PHE A 28 -7.37 1.72 6.24
N ILE A 29 -7.53 0.45 6.62
CA ILE A 29 -7.11 -0.70 5.82
C ILE A 29 -8.35 -1.47 5.39
N LYS A 30 -8.47 -1.71 4.09
CA LYS A 30 -9.52 -2.56 3.51
C LYS A 30 -9.01 -3.33 2.29
N VAL A 31 -9.40 -4.59 2.22
CA VAL A 31 -9.32 -5.42 1.01
C VAL A 31 -10.75 -5.85 0.68
N THR A 32 -11.33 -5.32 -0.40
CA THR A 32 -12.78 -5.36 -0.64
C THR A 32 -13.11 -5.32 -2.12
N GLU A 33 -14.30 -5.79 -2.51
CA GLU A 33 -14.81 -5.63 -3.87
C GLU A 33 -15.25 -4.21 -4.18
N ASP A 34 -15.75 -3.48 -3.18
CA ASP A 34 -16.15 -2.08 -3.29
C ASP A 34 -15.14 -1.16 -2.61
N LEU A 35 -14.31 -0.51 -3.41
CA LEU A 35 -13.33 0.45 -2.89
C LEU A 35 -14.03 1.71 -2.39
N PRO A 36 -13.61 2.22 -1.22
CA PRO A 36 -13.93 3.60 -0.83
C PRO A 36 -13.35 4.57 -1.86
N THR A 37 -13.94 5.74 -1.92
CA THR A 37 -13.47 6.81 -2.81
C THR A 37 -12.13 7.39 -2.36
N LEU A 38 -11.39 8.00 -3.28
CA LEU A 38 -10.17 8.75 -2.93
C LEU A 38 -10.47 9.87 -1.93
N GLU A 39 -11.66 10.49 -2.04
CA GLU A 39 -12.09 11.55 -1.14
C GLU A 39 -12.28 11.04 0.29
N GLU A 40 -12.91 9.89 0.48
CA GLU A 40 -13.06 9.25 1.79
C GLU A 40 -11.69 8.89 2.40
N CYS A 41 -10.79 8.33 1.60
CA CYS A 41 -9.43 8.03 2.04
C CYS A 41 -8.66 9.29 2.44
N ASN A 42 -8.75 10.37 1.66
CA ASN A 42 -8.12 11.65 1.95
C ASN A 42 -8.73 12.31 3.21
N ALA A 43 -10.04 12.24 3.37
CA ALA A 43 -10.71 12.76 4.57
C ALA A 43 -10.24 12.02 5.84
N PHE A 44 -10.11 10.68 5.77
CA PHE A 44 -9.60 9.88 6.88
C PHE A 44 -8.18 10.29 7.28
N VAL A 45 -7.26 10.44 6.32
CA VAL A 45 -5.86 10.75 6.63
C VAL A 45 -5.63 12.20 7.02
N SER A 46 -6.55 13.11 6.67
CA SER A 46 -6.43 14.53 7.00
C SER A 46 -6.33 14.73 8.52
N HIS A 47 -5.33 15.51 8.93
CA HIS A 47 -5.06 15.76 10.36
C HIS A 47 -4.56 17.20 10.56
N PRO A 48 -5.03 17.93 11.60
CA PRO A 48 -4.67 19.33 11.82
C PRO A 48 -3.16 19.59 11.96
N SER A 49 -2.39 18.60 12.42
CA SER A 49 -0.92 18.71 12.55
C SER A 49 -0.16 18.41 11.25
N CYS A 50 -0.86 18.12 10.15
CA CYS A 50 -0.24 17.77 8.88
C CYS A 50 -0.41 18.87 7.85
N GLY A 51 0.71 19.27 7.24
CA GLY A 51 0.74 20.22 6.12
C GLY A 51 0.71 19.54 4.75
N ALA A 52 0.70 18.19 4.71
CA ALA A 52 0.69 17.46 3.44
C ALA A 52 -0.11 16.15 3.54
N VAL A 53 -0.87 15.88 2.48
CA VAL A 53 -1.43 14.57 2.14
C VAL A 53 -0.88 14.19 0.77
N SER A 54 -0.37 12.97 0.63
CA SER A 54 0.01 12.37 -0.65
C SER A 54 -0.84 11.15 -0.91
N SER A 55 -1.22 10.96 -2.16
CA SER A 55 -2.05 9.84 -2.58
C SER A 55 -1.46 9.16 -3.82
N PHE A 56 -1.58 7.84 -3.88
CA PHE A 56 -1.36 7.03 -5.07
C PHE A 56 -2.64 6.29 -5.41
N VAL A 57 -3.07 6.38 -6.67
CA VAL A 57 -4.21 5.64 -7.20
C VAL A 57 -3.71 4.78 -8.36
N GLY A 58 -3.70 3.46 -8.17
CA GLY A 58 -3.37 2.52 -9.23
C GLY A 58 -4.62 2.24 -10.08
N ILE A 59 -4.53 2.46 -11.39
CA ILE A 59 -5.65 2.33 -12.32
C ILE A 59 -5.37 1.21 -13.32
N THR A 60 -6.39 0.43 -13.66
CA THR A 60 -6.30 -0.60 -14.69
C THR A 60 -6.11 0.03 -16.07
N ARG A 61 -4.99 -0.29 -16.73
CA ARG A 61 -4.67 0.16 -18.09
C ARG A 61 -5.29 -0.76 -19.14
N ASN A 62 -5.55 -0.23 -20.33
CA ASN A 62 -6.13 -0.97 -21.47
C ASN A 62 -5.10 -1.76 -22.28
N ASN A 63 -3.84 -1.79 -21.91
CA ASN A 63 -2.76 -2.47 -22.65
C ASN A 63 -1.71 -3.07 -21.73
N PHE A 64 -1.17 -4.21 -22.14
CA PHE A 64 -0.01 -4.86 -21.55
C PHE A 64 0.69 -5.71 -22.62
N ASP A 65 2.01 -5.53 -22.84
CA ASP A 65 2.83 -6.26 -23.83
C ASP A 65 2.19 -6.31 -25.22
N GLY A 66 1.63 -5.18 -25.69
CA GLY A 66 1.01 -5.07 -27.01
C GLY A 66 -0.38 -5.72 -27.14
N LYS A 67 -0.94 -6.26 -26.06
CA LYS A 67 -2.28 -6.86 -26.00
C LYS A 67 -3.28 -5.90 -25.40
N THR A 68 -4.53 -5.94 -25.89
CA THR A 68 -5.63 -5.17 -25.32
C THR A 68 -6.16 -5.86 -24.07
N VAL A 69 -6.04 -5.17 -22.93
CA VAL A 69 -6.61 -5.60 -21.65
C VAL A 69 -8.03 -5.08 -21.54
N THR A 70 -8.97 -5.91 -21.16
CA THR A 70 -10.36 -5.52 -20.89
C THR A 70 -10.63 -5.27 -19.42
N LYS A 71 -10.01 -6.04 -18.55
CA LYS A 71 -10.05 -5.90 -17.08
C LYS A 71 -8.88 -6.61 -16.42
N LEU A 72 -8.63 -6.27 -15.20
CA LEU A 72 -7.88 -7.08 -14.24
C LEU A 72 -8.85 -7.81 -13.33
N SER A 73 -8.47 -8.98 -12.85
CA SER A 73 -9.19 -9.70 -11.80
C SER A 73 -8.23 -9.96 -10.64
N TYR A 74 -8.66 -9.66 -9.43
CA TYR A 74 -7.82 -9.79 -8.24
C TYR A 74 -8.40 -10.82 -7.29
N GLU A 75 -7.53 -11.70 -6.79
CA GLU A 75 -7.88 -12.69 -5.76
C GLU A 75 -6.92 -12.59 -4.58
N GLY A 76 -7.44 -12.88 -3.39
CA GLY A 76 -6.64 -12.87 -2.16
C GLY A 76 -7.46 -13.32 -0.96
N TYR A 77 -6.76 -13.80 0.06
CA TYR A 77 -7.39 -14.11 1.34
C TYR A 77 -7.42 -12.85 2.21
N VAL A 78 -8.59 -12.23 2.32
CA VAL A 78 -8.79 -10.91 2.96
C VAL A 78 -8.09 -10.78 4.32
N PRO A 79 -8.30 -11.69 5.31
CA PRO A 79 -7.68 -11.52 6.63
C PRO A 79 -6.16 -11.50 6.59
N MET A 80 -5.53 -12.29 5.70
CA MET A 80 -4.09 -12.30 5.54
C MET A 80 -3.60 -11.04 4.85
N ALA A 81 -4.26 -10.63 3.76
CA ALA A 81 -3.91 -9.43 3.01
C ALA A 81 -4.00 -8.17 3.89
N GLU A 82 -5.07 -8.01 4.68
CA GLU A 82 -5.21 -6.89 5.61
C GLU A 82 -4.17 -6.91 6.74
N LYS A 83 -3.83 -8.10 7.24
CA LYS A 83 -2.75 -8.26 8.22
C LYS A 83 -1.39 -7.83 7.66
N GLU A 84 -1.06 -8.22 6.43
CA GLU A 84 0.19 -7.79 5.78
C GLU A 84 0.17 -6.29 5.45
N LEU A 85 -0.96 -5.73 5.02
CA LEU A 85 -1.12 -4.27 4.86
C LEU A 85 -0.89 -3.52 6.18
N ARG A 86 -1.37 -4.05 7.31
CA ARG A 86 -1.14 -3.44 8.63
C ARG A 86 0.35 -3.43 8.98
N LYS A 87 1.04 -4.55 8.81
CA LYS A 87 2.50 -4.62 9.01
C LYS A 87 3.26 -3.63 8.12
N LEU A 88 2.79 -3.47 6.89
CA LEU A 88 3.36 -2.51 5.97
C LEU A 88 3.14 -1.06 6.42
N CYS A 89 1.96 -0.73 6.95
CA CYS A 89 1.69 0.56 7.54
C CYS A 89 2.60 0.84 8.76
N ASP A 90 2.81 -0.17 9.62
CA ASP A 90 3.73 -0.07 10.76
C ASP A 90 5.18 0.16 10.27
N ALA A 91 5.67 -0.63 9.33
CA ALA A 91 7.00 -0.46 8.73
C ALA A 91 7.18 0.92 8.05
N THR A 92 6.11 1.44 7.44
CA THR A 92 6.11 2.79 6.87
C THR A 92 6.31 3.86 7.93
N ARG A 93 5.64 3.73 9.07
CA ARG A 93 5.79 4.68 10.19
C ARG A 93 7.13 4.55 10.89
N ASP A 94 7.68 3.34 10.99
CA ASP A 94 9.03 3.12 11.52
C ASP A 94 10.08 3.81 10.63
N LYS A 95 9.93 3.72 9.32
CA LYS A 95 10.81 4.35 8.35
C LYS A 95 10.62 5.86 8.24
N TYR A 96 9.38 6.33 8.42
CA TYR A 96 8.99 7.75 8.34
C TYR A 96 8.17 8.15 9.59
N PRO A 97 8.84 8.43 10.73
CA PRO A 97 8.16 8.65 12.02
C PRO A 97 7.24 9.87 12.06
N SER A 98 7.38 10.80 11.11
CA SER A 98 6.49 11.96 10.98
C SER A 98 5.11 11.64 10.40
N VAL A 99 4.92 10.46 9.79
CA VAL A 99 3.64 10.02 9.23
C VAL A 99 2.58 9.90 10.34
N ARG A 100 1.41 10.51 10.10
CA ARG A 100 0.31 10.52 11.08
C ARG A 100 -0.72 9.45 10.81
N ARG A 101 -1.33 9.47 9.63
CA ARG A 101 -2.38 8.54 9.23
C ARG A 101 -2.10 7.94 7.87
N ILE A 102 -2.53 6.70 7.68
CA ILE A 102 -2.39 5.97 6.42
C ILE A 102 -3.73 5.35 6.07
N ALA A 103 -4.18 5.54 4.83
CA ALA A 103 -5.22 4.74 4.21
C ALA A 103 -4.57 3.82 3.17
N ALA A 104 -4.85 2.53 3.24
CA ALA A 104 -4.34 1.52 2.33
C ALA A 104 -5.47 0.56 1.95
N VAL A 105 -6.02 0.73 0.76
CA VAL A 105 -7.17 -0.04 0.30
C VAL A 105 -6.89 -0.69 -1.04
N HIS A 106 -7.32 -1.94 -1.22
CA HIS A 106 -7.11 -2.71 -2.44
C HIS A 106 -8.40 -3.42 -2.86
N VAL A 107 -8.68 -3.45 -4.18
CA VAL A 107 -9.84 -4.13 -4.74
C VAL A 107 -9.61 -5.65 -4.78
N LEU A 108 -10.67 -6.42 -4.62
CA LEU A 108 -10.77 -7.82 -5.05
C LEU A 108 -11.83 -7.96 -6.13
N GLY A 109 -11.78 -9.09 -6.85
CA GLY A 109 -12.68 -9.33 -7.97
C GLY A 109 -12.28 -8.54 -9.21
N ASP A 110 -13.26 -8.23 -10.03
CA ASP A 110 -13.06 -7.63 -11.34
C ASP A 110 -12.85 -6.11 -11.25
N CYS A 111 -11.78 -5.65 -11.87
CA CYS A 111 -11.42 -4.24 -11.98
C CYS A 111 -11.32 -3.84 -13.46
N PRO A 112 -12.39 -3.28 -14.06
CA PRO A 112 -12.40 -2.85 -15.45
C PRO A 112 -11.37 -1.76 -15.74
N VAL A 113 -11.01 -1.60 -17.02
CA VAL A 113 -10.14 -0.52 -17.49
C VAL A 113 -10.65 0.84 -17.02
N GLY A 114 -9.74 1.69 -16.55
CA GLY A 114 -10.03 3.02 -16.02
C GLY A 114 -10.49 3.05 -14.56
N ARG A 115 -10.74 1.88 -13.93
CA ARG A 115 -11.13 1.83 -12.51
C ARG A 115 -9.89 1.70 -11.61
N PRO A 116 -9.92 2.31 -10.42
CA PRO A 116 -8.87 2.14 -9.44
C PRO A 116 -8.86 0.72 -8.87
N SER A 117 -7.68 0.14 -8.74
CA SER A 117 -7.46 -1.15 -8.08
C SER A 117 -6.85 -1.01 -6.69
N VAL A 118 -6.17 0.09 -6.44
CA VAL A 118 -5.52 0.40 -5.16
C VAL A 118 -5.56 1.90 -4.91
N ILE A 119 -5.82 2.29 -3.67
CA ILE A 119 -5.72 3.68 -3.21
C ILE A 119 -4.88 3.69 -1.94
N LEU A 120 -3.80 4.46 -1.96
CA LEU A 120 -2.92 4.69 -0.82
C LEU A 120 -2.91 6.18 -0.53
N CYS A 121 -3.19 6.57 0.72
CA CYS A 121 -3.11 7.96 1.15
C CYS A 121 -2.30 8.05 2.44
N VAL A 122 -1.44 9.05 2.55
CA VAL A 122 -0.58 9.27 3.72
C VAL A 122 -0.59 10.74 4.08
N SER A 123 -0.72 11.04 5.38
CA SER A 123 -0.55 12.39 5.89
C SER A 123 0.72 12.54 6.71
N SER A 124 1.38 13.68 6.57
CA SER A 124 2.60 14.05 7.30
C SER A 124 2.69 15.57 7.48
N PRO A 125 3.38 16.08 8.51
CA PRO A 125 3.66 17.52 8.66
C PRO A 125 4.32 18.12 7.42
N HIS A 126 5.19 17.36 6.71
CA HIS A 126 5.94 17.84 5.57
C HIS A 126 5.75 16.94 4.33
N ARG A 127 5.66 17.59 3.15
CA ARG A 127 5.43 16.91 1.86
C ARG A 127 6.45 15.83 1.51
N ARG A 128 7.71 15.98 1.94
CA ARG A 128 8.79 15.03 1.61
C ARG A 128 8.49 13.62 2.13
N ASP A 129 8.08 13.53 3.39
CA ASP A 129 7.82 12.25 4.03
C ASP A 129 6.50 11.66 3.53
N ALA A 130 5.48 12.50 3.28
CA ALA A 130 4.23 12.04 2.68
C ALA A 130 4.45 11.40 1.29
N LEU A 131 5.21 12.06 0.40
CA LEU A 131 5.52 11.55 -0.95
C LEU A 131 6.32 10.24 -0.90
N ARG A 132 7.41 10.20 -0.09
CA ARG A 132 8.26 9.02 0.04
C ARG A 132 7.56 7.83 0.70
N SER A 133 6.66 8.11 1.62
CA SER A 133 5.87 7.06 2.27
C SER A 133 4.91 6.40 1.32
N VAL A 134 4.27 7.16 0.43
CA VAL A 134 3.37 6.60 -0.59
C VAL A 134 4.14 5.76 -1.60
N GLU A 135 5.31 6.23 -2.07
CA GLU A 135 6.21 5.47 -2.94
C GLU A 135 6.60 4.14 -2.26
N PHE A 136 7.11 4.20 -1.04
CA PHE A 136 7.47 3.02 -0.26
C PHE A 136 6.30 2.05 -0.08
N LEU A 137 5.10 2.58 0.25
CA LEU A 137 3.90 1.76 0.44
C LEU A 137 3.52 0.98 -0.81
N ILE A 138 3.52 1.60 -2.00
CA ILE A 138 3.12 0.89 -3.22
C ILE A 138 4.14 -0.16 -3.63
N ASP A 139 5.43 0.13 -3.49
CA ASP A 139 6.50 -0.82 -3.81
C ASP A 139 6.43 -2.06 -2.91
N GLU A 140 6.32 -1.85 -1.61
CA GLU A 140 6.26 -2.92 -0.63
C GLU A 140 4.93 -3.70 -0.70
N LEU A 141 3.81 -3.04 -0.99
CA LEU A 141 2.52 -3.69 -1.18
C LEU A 141 2.61 -4.71 -2.30
N LYS A 142 3.15 -4.32 -3.45
CA LYS A 142 3.31 -5.20 -4.60
C LYS A 142 4.29 -6.35 -4.34
N ALA A 143 5.27 -6.14 -3.46
CA ALA A 143 6.28 -7.14 -3.12
C ALA A 143 5.83 -8.15 -2.06
N LYS A 144 4.92 -7.77 -1.14
CA LYS A 144 4.68 -8.53 0.10
C LYS A 144 3.22 -8.91 0.36
N VAL A 145 2.26 -8.14 -0.16
CA VAL A 145 0.84 -8.40 0.12
C VAL A 145 0.35 -9.52 -0.79
N PRO A 146 -0.21 -10.60 -0.24
CA PRO A 146 -0.63 -11.78 -1.02
C PRO A 146 -1.96 -11.53 -1.73
N ILE A 147 -1.90 -10.72 -2.78
CA ILE A 147 -3.00 -10.46 -3.70
C ILE A 147 -2.53 -10.86 -5.09
N TRP A 148 -3.25 -11.76 -5.72
CA TRP A 148 -2.97 -12.27 -7.05
C TRP A 148 -3.72 -11.45 -8.09
N LYS A 149 -3.08 -11.26 -9.26
CA LYS A 149 -3.62 -10.50 -10.38
C LYS A 149 -3.71 -11.38 -11.63
N ARG A 150 -4.86 -11.35 -12.29
CA ARG A 150 -5.05 -11.93 -13.62
C ARG A 150 -5.43 -10.84 -14.61
N GLU A 151 -4.74 -10.80 -15.73
CA GLU A 151 -5.07 -9.93 -16.85
C GLU A 151 -6.03 -10.66 -17.81
N VAL A 152 -7.14 -10.03 -18.13
CA VAL A 152 -8.12 -10.54 -19.09
C VAL A 152 -7.99 -9.72 -20.37
N TYR A 153 -7.69 -10.42 -21.46
CA TYR A 153 -7.45 -9.82 -22.76
C TYR A 153 -8.68 -9.91 -23.67
N GLU A 154 -8.74 -9.03 -24.67
CA GLU A 154 -9.74 -9.12 -25.73
C GLU A 154 -9.48 -10.36 -26.60
N GLY A 155 -10.55 -11.13 -26.97
CA GLY A 155 -10.42 -12.27 -27.87
C GLY A 155 -10.01 -13.60 -27.24
N ASP A 156 -10.15 -13.77 -25.93
CA ASP A 156 -9.89 -15.03 -25.19
C ASP A 156 -8.47 -15.61 -25.31
N GLU A 157 -7.48 -14.78 -25.60
CA GLU A 157 -6.07 -15.17 -25.68
C GLU A 157 -5.44 -15.31 -24.28
N GLY A 158 -5.71 -16.43 -23.61
CA GLY A 158 -4.91 -16.95 -22.53
C GLY A 158 -4.69 -16.02 -21.34
N SER A 159 -5.67 -15.88 -20.46
CA SER A 159 -5.47 -15.22 -19.15
C SER A 159 -4.58 -16.07 -18.25
N ALA A 160 -3.54 -15.48 -17.66
CA ALA A 160 -2.68 -16.15 -16.68
C ALA A 160 -2.69 -15.38 -15.36
N TRP A 161 -2.74 -16.12 -14.26
CA TRP A 161 -2.54 -15.54 -12.93
C TRP A 161 -1.08 -15.13 -12.75
N LYS A 162 -0.85 -13.91 -12.30
CA LYS A 162 0.48 -13.37 -12.00
C LYS A 162 0.49 -12.84 -10.57
N GLU A 163 1.61 -13.00 -9.89
CA GLU A 163 1.86 -12.23 -8.67
C GLU A 163 1.83 -10.73 -9.00
N ASN A 164 1.28 -9.93 -8.10
CA ASN A 164 1.19 -8.47 -8.28
C ASN A 164 2.55 -7.78 -8.02
N ILE A 165 3.61 -8.30 -8.64
CA ILE A 165 4.98 -7.79 -8.53
C ILE A 165 5.25 -6.85 -9.68
N GLU A 166 5.56 -5.59 -9.41
CA GLU A 166 6.21 -4.69 -10.37
C GLU A 166 7.73 -4.76 -10.22
N TRP A 167 8.40 -4.81 -11.36
CA TRP A 167 9.85 -4.82 -11.44
C TRP A 167 10.45 -3.46 -11.14
N HIS A 168 11.42 -3.41 -10.23
CA HIS A 168 12.46 -2.40 -10.25
C HIS A 168 13.54 -2.84 -11.25
N GLU A 169 13.90 -1.99 -12.19
CA GLU A 169 15.00 -2.21 -13.13
C GLU A 169 16.24 -2.73 -12.38
N GLY A 170 16.63 -3.98 -12.63
CA GLY A 170 17.91 -4.53 -12.17
C GLY A 170 17.88 -5.86 -11.41
N LYS A 171 16.73 -6.53 -11.17
CA LYS A 171 16.72 -7.86 -10.54
C LYS A 171 15.96 -8.89 -11.35
N SER A 172 16.69 -9.96 -11.67
CA SER A 172 16.38 -11.11 -12.52
C SER A 172 15.03 -11.82 -12.25
N GLN A 173 14.35 -12.14 -13.32
CA GLN A 173 13.11 -12.90 -13.41
C GLN A 173 13.15 -14.22 -12.63
N ARG A 174 12.16 -14.44 -11.76
CA ARG A 174 11.68 -15.80 -11.50
C ARG A 174 10.44 -16.05 -12.36
N VAL A 175 10.66 -16.68 -13.48
CA VAL A 175 9.62 -17.30 -14.30
C VAL A 175 9.08 -18.48 -13.52
N MET A 176 7.81 -18.42 -13.13
CA MET A 176 7.14 -19.60 -12.60
C MET A 176 6.76 -20.53 -13.74
N VAL A 177 7.08 -21.76 -13.51
CA VAL A 177 7.08 -22.90 -14.39
C VAL A 177 5.70 -23.16 -15.01
N LYS A 178 5.69 -23.37 -16.30
CA LYS A 178 4.57 -23.93 -17.06
C LYS A 178 4.20 -25.29 -16.48
N ASP A 179 2.96 -25.42 -16.06
CA ASP A 179 2.35 -26.72 -15.81
C ASP A 179 2.16 -27.42 -17.15
N LYS A 180 3.00 -28.41 -17.41
CA LYS A 180 2.82 -29.35 -18.53
C LYS A 180 1.91 -30.46 -18.02
N GLY A 181 0.62 -30.23 -18.14
CA GLY A 181 -0.36 -31.31 -18.11
C GLY A 181 -0.28 -32.08 -19.42
N GLN A 182 0.53 -33.11 -19.46
CA GLN A 182 0.48 -34.14 -20.47
C GLN A 182 0.06 -35.41 -19.74
N CYS A 183 -1.19 -35.77 -19.86
CA CYS A 183 -1.66 -37.14 -19.61
C CYS A 183 -1.81 -37.82 -20.95
N ASP A 184 -1.07 -38.91 -21.11
CA ASP A 184 -1.35 -39.98 -22.04
C ASP A 184 -2.55 -40.81 -21.55
#